data_5134a9e314a7235ae80b23855aeb91e7
#
_entry.id   5134a9e314a7235ae80b23855aeb91e7
#
_cell.length_a   1.000
_cell.length_b   1.000
_cell.length_c   1.000
_cell.angle_alpha   90.00
_cell.angle_beta   90.00
_cell.angle_gamma   90.00
#
_symmetry.space_group_name_H-M   'P 1'
#
loop_
_entity.id
_entity.type
_entity.pdbx_description
1 polymer ?
#
loop_
_entity_poly.entity_id
_entity_poly.type
_entity_poly.pdbx_seq_one_letter_code
_entity_poly.pdbx_strand_id
1 'polypeptide(L)'
;MKTYLIIADDFTGSNDSALELAHRGLPTTIGFASPKGTRNSFVLDTESRNREGGEAYRMTRDLIEDLDIDSYDIVLKKIDSTLRGNILEEIRAIDEKMESDLILVAPAFIQMGRTCRGGTVFVDSVKLLDTEFAH
;
A
#
# COMPACT_ATOMS: atom_id res chain seq x y z
N MET A 1 12.59 17.98 4.89
CA MET A 1 11.95 16.82 5.53
C MET A 1 11.44 15.94 4.40
N LYS A 2 11.65 14.62 4.44
CA LYS A 2 11.14 13.75 3.37
C LYS A 2 9.64 13.64 3.40
N THR A 3 9.02 13.60 2.23
CA THR A 3 7.59 13.43 2.03
C THR A 3 7.28 12.05 1.48
N TYR A 4 6.18 11.46 1.94
CA TYR A 4 5.75 10.12 1.58
C TYR A 4 4.38 10.16 0.92
N LEU A 5 4.23 9.44 -0.18
CA LEU A 5 2.93 9.02 -0.69
C LEU A 5 2.76 7.54 -0.35
N ILE A 6 1.72 7.20 0.40
CA ILE A 6 1.36 5.82 0.68
C ILE A 6 0.00 5.55 0.03
N ILE A 7 -0.08 4.51 -0.79
CA ILE A 7 -1.32 4.07 -1.42
C ILE A 7 -1.75 2.78 -0.70
N ALA A 8 -2.87 2.83 0.00
CA ALA A 8 -3.40 1.72 0.79
C ALA A 8 -4.75 1.27 0.22
N ASP A 9 -5.06 -0.02 0.38
CA ASP A 9 -6.27 -0.64 -0.15
C ASP A 9 -7.42 -0.71 0.85
N ASP A 10 -7.15 -0.36 2.13
CA ASP A 10 -8.16 -0.31 3.18
C ASP A 10 -7.89 0.77 4.23
N PHE A 11 -8.95 1.13 4.95
CA PHE A 11 -8.92 2.18 5.96
C PHE A 11 -8.01 1.86 7.16
N THR A 12 -7.94 0.61 7.58
CA THR A 12 -7.07 0.19 8.70
C THR A 12 -5.60 0.39 8.31
N GLY A 13 -5.19 -0.12 7.15
CA GLY A 13 -3.83 0.04 6.65
C GLY A 13 -3.44 1.49 6.40
N SER A 14 -4.41 2.32 5.96
CA SER A 14 -4.23 3.77 5.80
C SER A 14 -3.93 4.45 7.12
N ASN A 15 -4.72 4.17 8.16
CA ASN A 15 -4.52 4.74 9.50
C ASN A 15 -3.20 4.28 10.14
N ASP A 16 -2.89 2.97 10.09
CA ASP A 16 -1.64 2.44 10.62
C ASP A 16 -0.43 3.09 9.98
N SER A 17 -0.46 3.26 8.66
CA SER A 17 0.62 3.91 7.91
C SER A 17 0.78 5.38 8.27
N ALA A 18 -0.32 6.12 8.37
CA ALA A 18 -0.30 7.53 8.75
C ALA A 18 0.20 7.72 10.19
N LEU A 19 -0.23 6.85 11.12
CA LEU A 19 0.21 6.87 12.51
C LEU A 19 1.73 6.64 12.62
N GLU A 20 2.29 5.71 11.86
CA GLU A 20 3.73 5.45 11.82
C GLU A 20 4.53 6.66 11.32
N LEU A 21 4.04 7.39 10.33
CA LEU A 21 4.65 8.63 9.87
C LEU A 21 4.53 9.74 10.93
N ALA A 22 3.35 9.89 11.54
CA ALA A 22 3.10 10.88 12.59
C ALA A 22 3.98 10.66 13.82
N HIS A 23 4.20 9.42 14.27
CA HIS A 23 5.12 9.08 15.36
C HIS A 23 6.57 9.46 15.05
N ARG A 24 6.94 9.58 13.79
CA ARG A 24 8.26 10.05 13.34
C ARG A 24 8.31 11.57 13.14
N GLY A 25 7.27 12.29 13.54
CA GLY A 25 7.17 13.75 13.41
C GLY A 25 6.94 14.21 11.97
N LEU A 26 6.42 13.36 11.10
CA LEU A 26 6.09 13.69 9.71
C LEU A 26 4.61 14.06 9.61
N PRO A 27 4.26 15.33 9.32
CA PRO A 27 2.87 15.72 9.11
C PRO A 27 2.26 14.89 7.98
N THR A 28 1.15 14.22 8.27
CA THR A 28 0.52 13.27 7.35
C THR A 28 -0.98 13.49 7.31
N THR A 29 -1.53 13.43 6.12
CA THR A 29 -2.98 13.50 5.87
C THR A 29 -3.43 12.19 5.23
N ILE A 30 -4.61 11.71 5.60
CA ILE A 30 -5.28 10.58 4.92
C ILE A 30 -6.42 11.17 4.09
N GLY A 31 -6.61 10.63 2.90
CA GLY A 31 -7.73 11.01 2.04
C GLY A 31 -8.10 9.93 1.03
N PHE A 32 -9.30 10.06 0.46
CA PHE A 32 -9.89 9.16 -0.54
C PHE A 32 -9.85 9.77 -1.95
N ALA A 33 -9.13 10.85 -2.12
CA ALA A 33 -8.94 11.56 -3.38
C ALA A 33 -7.62 12.32 -3.36
N SER A 34 -7.12 12.70 -4.53
CA SER A 34 -5.89 13.47 -4.67
C SER A 34 -5.88 14.74 -3.80
N PRO A 35 -4.83 14.98 -3.00
CA PRO A 35 -4.74 16.15 -2.15
C PRO A 35 -4.57 17.41 -2.99
N LYS A 36 -5.26 18.50 -2.62
CA LYS A 36 -5.06 19.80 -3.25
C LYS A 36 -4.06 20.62 -2.42
N GLY A 37 -2.87 20.84 -2.97
CA GLY A 37 -1.95 21.87 -2.50
C GLY A 37 -1.20 21.58 -1.20
N THR A 38 -1.04 20.33 -0.78
CA THR A 38 -0.23 19.98 0.39
C THR A 38 1.16 19.48 -0.03
N ARG A 39 2.21 19.92 0.69
CA ARG A 39 3.57 19.39 0.59
C ARG A 39 3.91 18.44 1.75
N ASN A 40 2.88 17.95 2.45
CA ASN A 40 3.01 16.98 3.53
C ASN A 40 2.94 15.55 3.00
N SER A 41 3.32 14.59 3.81
CA SER A 41 3.07 13.19 3.50
C SER A 41 1.57 12.93 3.37
N PHE A 42 1.20 12.06 2.45
CA PHE A 42 -0.18 11.73 2.15
C PHE A 42 -0.40 10.22 2.09
N VAL A 43 -1.48 9.76 2.68
CA VAL A 43 -1.95 8.39 2.54
C VAL A 43 -3.24 8.41 1.72
N LEU A 44 -3.20 7.86 0.53
CA LEU A 44 -4.36 7.65 -0.32
C LEU A 44 -5.00 6.31 0.03
N ASP A 45 -6.23 6.35 0.49
CA ASP A 45 -7.04 5.16 0.71
C ASP A 45 -7.88 4.89 -0.53
N THR A 46 -7.68 3.74 -1.15
CA THR A 46 -8.39 3.38 -2.38
C THR A 46 -9.66 2.58 -2.12
N GLU A 47 -9.84 2.02 -0.90
CA GLU A 47 -10.98 1.15 -0.54
C GLU A 47 -11.19 -0.01 -1.56
N SER A 48 -10.10 -0.51 -2.15
CA SER A 48 -10.11 -1.48 -3.25
C SER A 48 -9.99 -2.92 -2.81
N ARG A 49 -9.66 -3.21 -1.53
CA ARG A 49 -9.36 -4.56 -1.02
C ARG A 49 -10.43 -5.60 -1.37
N ASN A 50 -11.70 -5.25 -1.19
CA ASN A 50 -12.83 -6.15 -1.34
C ASN A 50 -13.54 -6.01 -2.70
N ARG A 51 -12.86 -5.41 -3.68
CA ARG A 51 -13.38 -5.23 -5.03
C ARG A 51 -12.94 -6.36 -5.95
N GLU A 52 -13.60 -6.50 -7.08
CA GLU A 52 -13.11 -7.33 -8.19
C GLU A 52 -11.79 -6.76 -8.72
N GLY A 53 -10.85 -7.62 -9.15
CA GLY A 53 -9.51 -7.18 -9.57
C GLY A 53 -9.52 -6.10 -10.64
N GLY A 54 -10.36 -6.24 -11.66
CA GLY A 54 -10.51 -5.20 -12.70
C GLY A 54 -11.10 -3.89 -12.19
N GLU A 55 -11.94 -3.93 -11.16
CA GLU A 55 -12.47 -2.73 -10.49
C GLU A 55 -11.37 -2.08 -9.64
N ALA A 56 -10.65 -2.87 -8.83
CA ALA A 56 -9.55 -2.39 -7.99
C ALA A 56 -8.46 -1.70 -8.84
N TYR A 57 -8.10 -2.29 -9.98
CA TYR A 57 -7.18 -1.67 -10.94
C TYR A 57 -7.69 -0.29 -11.40
N ARG A 58 -8.95 -0.21 -11.88
CA ARG A 58 -9.52 1.06 -12.37
C ARG A 58 -9.60 2.11 -11.27
N MET A 59 -10.08 1.73 -10.08
CA MET A 59 -10.18 2.63 -8.93
C MET A 59 -8.80 3.20 -8.56
N THR A 60 -7.80 2.34 -8.45
CA THR A 60 -6.42 2.78 -8.12
C THR A 60 -5.89 3.71 -9.21
N ARG A 61 -6.00 3.34 -10.48
CA ARG A 61 -5.57 4.15 -11.62
C ARG A 61 -6.23 5.53 -11.62
N ASP A 62 -7.56 5.58 -11.50
CA ASP A 62 -8.32 6.82 -11.58
C ASP A 62 -8.03 7.77 -10.40
N LEU A 63 -7.81 7.20 -9.19
CA LEU A 63 -7.44 7.98 -8.00
C LEU A 63 -6.04 8.56 -8.07
N ILE A 64 -5.10 7.89 -8.74
CA ILE A 64 -3.73 8.38 -8.87
C ILE A 64 -3.50 9.20 -10.14
N GLU A 65 -4.47 9.25 -11.07
CA GLU A 65 -4.32 9.93 -12.36
C GLU A 65 -3.89 11.40 -12.20
N ASP A 66 -4.57 12.12 -11.31
CA ASP A 66 -4.32 13.55 -11.03
C ASP A 66 -3.27 13.76 -9.91
N LEU A 67 -2.69 12.69 -9.35
CA LEU A 67 -1.65 12.80 -8.35
C LEU A 67 -0.31 13.18 -8.99
N ASP A 68 0.31 14.24 -8.47
CA ASP A 68 1.72 14.57 -8.76
C ASP A 68 2.62 13.65 -7.92
N ILE A 69 2.77 12.39 -8.37
CA ILE A 69 3.53 11.34 -7.68
C ILE A 69 4.99 11.75 -7.52
N ASP A 70 5.57 12.42 -8.52
CA ASP A 70 6.97 12.84 -8.54
C ASP A 70 7.28 13.94 -7.53
N SER A 71 6.25 14.58 -6.96
CA SER A 71 6.42 15.55 -5.89
C SER A 71 6.76 14.94 -4.53
N TYR A 72 6.66 13.62 -4.39
CA TYR A 72 6.98 12.88 -3.16
C TYR A 72 8.37 12.25 -3.24
N ASP A 73 9.12 12.29 -2.13
CA ASP A 73 10.45 11.66 -2.06
C ASP A 73 10.38 10.14 -2.05
N ILE A 74 9.29 9.57 -1.54
CA ILE A 74 9.10 8.11 -1.42
C ILE A 74 7.64 7.77 -1.70
N VAL A 75 7.44 6.79 -2.58
CA VAL A 75 6.12 6.21 -2.88
C VAL A 75 6.08 4.78 -2.39
N LEU A 76 5.05 4.42 -1.63
CA LEU A 76 4.84 3.09 -1.07
C LEU A 76 3.43 2.60 -1.38
N LYS A 77 3.32 1.36 -1.86
CA LYS A 77 2.05 0.63 -1.83
C LYS A 77 1.96 -0.15 -0.51
N LYS A 78 1.00 0.22 0.35
CA LYS A 78 0.70 -0.55 1.55
C LYS A 78 -0.04 -1.82 1.16
N ILE A 79 0.46 -2.96 1.60
CA ILE A 79 -0.14 -4.27 1.37
C ILE A 79 -0.49 -4.94 2.70
N ASP A 80 -1.44 -5.83 2.67
CA ASP A 80 -1.76 -6.69 3.82
C ASP A 80 -0.65 -7.73 4.05
N SER A 81 -0.30 -7.99 5.31
CA SER A 81 0.79 -8.92 5.66
C SER A 81 0.45 -10.39 5.39
N THR A 82 -0.82 -10.70 5.15
CA THR A 82 -1.30 -12.02 4.68
C THR A 82 -1.70 -12.01 3.21
N LEU A 83 -1.28 -10.97 2.46
CA LEU A 83 -1.46 -10.81 1.02
C LEU A 83 -2.93 -10.79 0.56
N ARG A 84 -3.88 -10.38 1.41
CA ARG A 84 -5.27 -10.14 1.01
C ARG A 84 -5.38 -8.93 0.09
N GLY A 85 -6.40 -8.93 -0.75
CA GLY A 85 -6.70 -7.83 -1.67
C GLY A 85 -6.14 -8.03 -3.07
N ASN A 86 -6.22 -6.99 -3.87
CA ASN A 86 -5.91 -7.00 -5.29
C ASN A 86 -4.51 -6.45 -5.55
N ILE A 87 -3.50 -7.02 -4.86
CA ILE A 87 -2.13 -6.48 -4.81
C ILE A 87 -1.53 -6.32 -6.21
N LEU A 88 -1.71 -7.34 -7.07
CA LEU A 88 -1.13 -7.32 -8.42
C LEU A 88 -1.77 -6.23 -9.29
N GLU A 89 -3.09 -6.13 -9.28
CA GLU A 89 -3.86 -5.16 -10.06
C GLU A 89 -3.55 -3.72 -9.63
N GLU A 90 -3.43 -3.49 -8.33
CA GLU A 90 -3.10 -2.20 -7.76
C GLU A 90 -1.65 -1.79 -8.04
N ILE A 91 -0.69 -2.72 -7.88
CA ILE A 91 0.71 -2.47 -8.24
C ILE A 91 0.82 -2.16 -9.73
N ARG A 92 0.11 -2.90 -10.57
CA ARG A 92 0.10 -2.66 -12.02
C ARG A 92 -0.41 -1.25 -12.36
N ALA A 93 -1.51 -0.81 -11.74
CA ALA A 93 -2.05 0.53 -11.95
C ALA A 93 -1.05 1.62 -11.53
N ILE A 94 -0.31 1.41 -10.43
CA ILE A 94 0.69 2.34 -9.93
C ILE A 94 1.91 2.35 -10.86
N ASP A 95 2.40 1.18 -11.27
CA ASP A 95 3.60 1.03 -12.08
C ASP A 95 3.42 1.57 -13.49
N GLU A 96 2.23 1.45 -14.07
CA GLU A 96 1.91 2.08 -15.37
C GLU A 96 2.05 3.61 -15.36
N LYS A 97 1.94 4.25 -14.19
CA LYS A 97 2.17 5.69 -14.02
C LYS A 97 3.60 6.03 -13.65
N MET A 98 4.26 5.17 -12.85
CA MET A 98 5.61 5.43 -12.32
C MET A 98 6.72 4.94 -13.25
N GLU A 99 6.45 3.96 -14.11
CA GLU A 99 7.44 3.30 -14.98
C GLU A 99 8.68 2.86 -14.19
N SER A 100 8.46 2.08 -13.11
CA SER A 100 9.47 1.76 -12.10
C SER A 100 10.56 0.81 -12.64
N ASP A 101 11.84 1.13 -12.46
CA ASP A 101 12.95 0.21 -12.76
C ASP A 101 12.97 -1.03 -11.86
N LEU A 102 12.44 -0.91 -10.64
CA LEU A 102 12.41 -1.99 -9.65
C LEU A 102 11.22 -1.85 -8.70
N ILE A 103 10.49 -2.94 -8.51
CA ILE A 103 9.44 -3.06 -7.50
C ILE A 103 9.89 -4.04 -6.42
N LEU A 104 10.04 -3.56 -5.18
CA LEU A 104 10.38 -4.38 -4.02
C LEU A 104 9.11 -4.75 -3.24
N VAL A 105 8.84 -6.07 -3.13
CA VAL A 105 7.71 -6.59 -2.36
C VAL A 105 8.21 -7.18 -1.04
N ALA A 106 7.80 -6.57 0.08
CA ALA A 106 8.25 -6.93 1.43
C ALA A 106 7.05 -7.14 2.39
N PRO A 107 6.35 -8.28 2.32
CA PRO A 107 5.13 -8.52 3.08
C PRO A 107 5.37 -8.87 4.56
N ALA A 108 6.61 -9.07 4.99
CA ALA A 108 6.93 -9.50 6.35
C ALA A 108 6.51 -8.47 7.39
N PHE A 109 5.86 -8.95 8.47
CA PHE A 109 5.52 -8.18 9.66
C PHE A 109 5.86 -9.02 10.90
N ILE A 110 7.12 -8.98 11.30
CA ILE A 110 7.70 -9.89 12.30
C ILE A 110 6.98 -9.80 13.64
N GLN A 111 6.62 -8.59 14.08
CA GLN A 111 5.91 -8.35 15.35
C GLN A 111 4.55 -9.07 15.41
N MET A 112 3.98 -9.38 14.24
CA MET A 112 2.70 -10.10 14.12
C MET A 112 2.91 -11.55 13.65
N GLY A 113 4.12 -12.11 13.80
CA GLY A 113 4.41 -13.48 13.39
C GLY A 113 4.44 -13.72 11.87
N ARG A 114 4.42 -12.66 11.03
CA ARG A 114 4.46 -12.79 9.58
C ARG A 114 5.89 -12.68 9.09
N THR A 115 6.38 -13.77 8.48
CA THR A 115 7.73 -13.83 7.92
C THR A 115 7.70 -14.22 6.45
N CYS A 116 8.76 -13.88 5.72
CA CYS A 116 8.91 -14.27 4.32
C CYS A 116 10.28 -14.93 4.13
N ARG A 117 10.30 -16.13 3.53
CA ARG A 117 11.53 -16.88 3.25
C ARG A 117 11.42 -17.54 1.88
N GLY A 118 12.39 -17.27 1.02
CA GLY A 118 12.42 -17.86 -0.33
C GLY A 118 11.14 -17.60 -1.14
N GLY A 119 10.56 -16.41 -1.04
CA GLY A 119 9.31 -16.05 -1.74
C GLY A 119 8.04 -16.63 -1.11
N THR A 120 8.14 -17.36 0.02
CA THR A 120 7.00 -17.92 0.72
C THR A 120 6.70 -17.13 1.99
N VAL A 121 5.45 -16.74 2.18
CA VAL A 121 4.96 -16.08 3.40
C VAL A 121 4.53 -17.13 4.42
N PHE A 122 4.87 -16.88 5.68
CA PHE A 122 4.50 -17.71 6.83
C PHE A 122 3.77 -16.86 7.87
N VAL A 123 2.82 -17.47 8.55
CA VAL A 123 2.12 -16.96 9.73
C VAL A 123 2.45 -17.90 10.87
N ASP A 124 3.09 -17.41 11.93
CA ASP A 124 3.51 -18.20 13.09
C ASP A 124 4.24 -19.50 12.70
N SER A 125 5.13 -19.40 11.70
CA SER A 125 5.91 -20.51 11.12
C SER A 125 5.13 -21.52 10.28
N VAL A 126 3.83 -21.33 10.07
CA VAL A 126 3.02 -22.12 9.14
C VAL A 126 2.95 -21.38 7.81
N LYS A 127 3.05 -22.10 6.68
CA LYS A 127 2.89 -21.45 5.36
C LYS A 127 1.53 -20.78 5.26
N LEU A 128 1.47 -19.58 4.70
CA LEU A 128 0.24 -18.82 4.54
C LEU A 128 -0.90 -19.66 3.92
N LEU A 129 -0.58 -20.46 2.87
CA LEU A 129 -1.55 -21.30 2.18
C LEU A 129 -2.10 -22.45 3.03
N ASP A 130 -1.46 -22.77 4.16
CA ASP A 130 -1.89 -23.82 5.08
C ASP A 130 -2.62 -23.25 6.31
N THR A 131 -2.96 -21.95 6.29
CA THR A 131 -3.62 -21.21 7.38
C THR A 131 -5.03 -20.79 6.98
N GLU A 132 -5.79 -20.27 7.95
CA GLU A 132 -7.10 -19.64 7.73
C GLU A 132 -7.05 -18.38 6.84
N PHE A 133 -5.86 -17.84 6.59
CA PHE A 133 -5.64 -16.67 5.72
C PHE A 133 -5.39 -17.06 4.25
N ALA A 134 -5.41 -18.35 3.90
CA ALA A 134 -5.33 -18.78 2.51
C ALA A 134 -6.56 -18.30 1.72
N HIS A 135 -6.33 -17.66 0.57
CA HIS A 135 -7.38 -17.13 -0.32
C HIS A 135 -7.14 -17.62 -1.76
#